data_f3b516d14cfae0c72a1f6fe282879f09
#
_entry.id   f3b516d14cfae0c72a1f6fe282879f09
#
_cell.length_a   1.000
_cell.length_b   1.000
_cell.length_c   1.000
_cell.angle_alpha   90.00
_cell.angle_beta   90.00
_cell.angle_gamma   90.00
#
_symmetry.space_group_name_H-M   'P 1'
#
loop_
_entity.id
_entity.type
_entity.pdbx_description
1 polymer ?
#
loop_
_entity_poly.entity_id
_entity_poly.type
_entity_poly.pdbx_seq_one_letter_code
_entity_poly.pdbx_strand_id
1 'polypeptide(L)'
;MRKRYDYLIVGSGLMGSTFAHLARLAGKRCLVVERREHTGGNVHCTQMEGINVHQYGAHILHTSDERVWSFVNHLVPCNRYTNSPVANWRGQLYNLPFNMNTFHQMWGVTTPEEAYRCIEGQREEVRRKLQGRSPLNLEEQALLLVGSDIYERLIKGYTEKQWGRPCDQLPAFIIRRLPLRFTFDNNYFNDLWQGIPVGGYNRLTDSLLQDVEVRTGVDFLQHRDELLSLAERVLYTGAIDAWFDYRLGHLQYRTVRFETEVLSTSNYQGVAVMNFTDREVPYTRIIEHKHFESFGAEVDANPRTVISREYSTEWQPGMEPYYPVNDSANSQLLSEYQQLAAQHREVIFAGRLAEYRYYDMAPTIARAFHLWEMEQQ
;
A
#
# COMPACT_ATOMS: atom_id res chain seq x y z
N MET A 1 20.85 -4.82 -36.17
CA MET A 1 21.68 -5.51 -35.14
C MET A 1 20.73 -6.14 -34.14
N ARG A 2 21.05 -7.35 -33.63
CA ARG A 2 20.28 -7.96 -32.54
C ARG A 2 20.44 -7.14 -31.28
N LYS A 3 19.36 -6.74 -30.62
CA LYS A 3 19.40 -5.98 -29.38
C LYS A 3 20.05 -6.82 -28.26
N ARG A 4 20.67 -6.14 -27.27
CA ARG A 4 21.47 -6.81 -26.22
C ARG A 4 20.57 -7.56 -25.22
N TYR A 5 19.35 -7.05 -24.95
CA TYR A 5 18.39 -7.62 -24.02
C TYR A 5 17.08 -7.98 -24.72
N ASP A 6 16.40 -8.99 -24.21
CA ASP A 6 15.05 -9.32 -24.64
C ASP A 6 14.05 -8.35 -24.00
N TYR A 7 14.30 -7.97 -22.74
CA TYR A 7 13.48 -7.01 -21.97
C TYR A 7 14.30 -5.91 -21.32
N LEU A 8 13.83 -4.67 -21.47
CA LEU A 8 14.17 -3.55 -20.58
C LEU A 8 13.03 -3.41 -19.57
N ILE A 9 13.34 -3.43 -18.28
CA ILE A 9 12.37 -3.31 -17.19
C ILE A 9 12.65 -2.01 -16.46
N VAL A 10 11.69 -1.09 -16.51
CA VAL A 10 11.79 0.23 -15.88
C VAL A 10 11.09 0.19 -14.54
N GLY A 11 11.87 0.25 -13.47
CA GLY A 11 11.46 0.13 -12.08
C GLY A 11 11.72 -1.25 -11.49
N SER A 12 12.40 -1.27 -10.34
CA SER A 12 12.79 -2.46 -9.59
C SER A 12 11.86 -2.79 -8.41
N GLY A 13 10.64 -2.23 -8.39
CA GLY A 13 9.60 -2.60 -7.43
C GLY A 13 9.09 -4.03 -7.66
N LEU A 14 8.16 -4.52 -6.83
CA LEU A 14 7.67 -5.91 -6.91
C LEU A 14 7.18 -6.31 -8.30
N MET A 15 6.54 -5.41 -9.06
CA MET A 15 6.11 -5.68 -10.43
C MET A 15 7.30 -5.99 -11.34
N GLY A 16 8.25 -5.08 -11.42
CA GLY A 16 9.41 -5.21 -12.29
C GLY A 16 10.33 -6.36 -11.88
N SER A 17 10.59 -6.51 -10.57
CA SER A 17 11.45 -7.58 -10.04
C SER A 17 10.83 -8.97 -10.24
N THR A 18 9.51 -9.13 -10.03
CA THR A 18 8.83 -10.41 -10.27
C THR A 18 8.84 -10.77 -11.75
N PHE A 19 8.55 -9.82 -12.64
CA PHE A 19 8.61 -10.05 -14.08
C PHE A 19 10.02 -10.41 -14.54
N ALA A 20 11.05 -9.68 -14.06
CA ALA A 20 12.45 -9.98 -14.36
C ALA A 20 12.85 -11.40 -13.95
N HIS A 21 12.43 -11.81 -12.75
CA HIS A 21 12.66 -13.17 -12.25
C HIS A 21 12.08 -14.25 -13.18
N LEU A 22 10.81 -14.10 -13.56
CA LEU A 22 10.12 -15.05 -14.44
C LEU A 22 10.76 -15.10 -15.84
N ALA A 23 11.10 -13.95 -16.38
CA ALA A 23 11.76 -13.84 -17.68
C ALA A 23 13.15 -14.50 -17.65
N ARG A 24 13.94 -14.27 -16.61
CA ARG A 24 15.25 -14.90 -16.41
C ARG A 24 15.13 -16.43 -16.31
N LEU A 25 14.17 -16.94 -15.54
CA LEU A 25 13.93 -18.40 -15.43
C LEU A 25 13.60 -19.03 -16.80
N ALA A 26 13.00 -18.28 -17.69
CA ALA A 26 12.74 -18.70 -19.08
C ALA A 26 13.91 -18.42 -20.05
N GLY A 27 15.09 -18.10 -19.54
CA GLY A 27 16.31 -17.88 -20.32
C GLY A 27 16.36 -16.54 -21.06
N LYS A 28 15.48 -15.57 -20.72
CA LYS A 28 15.48 -14.23 -21.30
C LYS A 28 16.54 -13.34 -20.64
N ARG A 29 17.15 -12.48 -21.43
CA ARG A 29 18.12 -11.48 -20.93
C ARG A 29 17.38 -10.20 -20.60
N CYS A 30 17.43 -9.80 -19.35
CA CYS A 30 16.76 -8.61 -18.85
C CYS A 30 17.78 -7.57 -18.40
N LEU A 31 17.47 -6.29 -18.63
CA LEU A 31 18.06 -5.14 -17.97
C LEU A 31 17.01 -4.45 -17.13
N VAL A 32 17.23 -4.35 -15.83
CA VAL A 32 16.39 -3.54 -14.93
C VAL A 32 17.06 -2.19 -14.71
N VAL A 33 16.33 -1.10 -14.89
CA VAL A 33 16.77 0.25 -14.55
C VAL A 33 15.89 0.83 -13.45
N GLU A 34 16.50 1.43 -12.45
CA GLU A 34 15.83 2.01 -11.30
C GLU A 34 16.35 3.43 -11.06
N ARG A 35 15.44 4.40 -10.93
CA ARG A 35 15.85 5.80 -10.72
C ARG A 35 16.42 6.05 -9.31
N ARG A 36 15.96 5.29 -8.30
CA ARG A 36 16.50 5.36 -6.93
C ARG A 36 17.86 4.65 -6.86
N GLU A 37 18.64 4.97 -5.83
CA GLU A 37 19.93 4.34 -5.57
C GLU A 37 19.82 2.92 -4.99
N HIS A 38 18.60 2.40 -4.85
CA HIS A 38 18.30 1.09 -4.30
C HIS A 38 17.20 0.39 -5.08
N THR A 39 17.14 -0.93 -5.01
CA THR A 39 16.09 -1.78 -5.55
C THR A 39 14.89 -1.88 -4.59
N GLY A 40 13.83 -2.59 -5.00
CA GLY A 40 12.68 -2.92 -4.17
C GLY A 40 11.52 -1.91 -4.26
N GLY A 41 11.73 -0.74 -4.88
CA GLY A 41 10.67 0.26 -4.96
C GLY A 41 10.15 0.63 -3.57
N ASN A 42 8.83 0.61 -3.37
CA ASN A 42 8.23 1.01 -2.09
C ASN A 42 8.35 -0.05 -0.97
N VAL A 43 8.75 -1.29 -1.26
CA VAL A 43 8.98 -2.30 -0.22
C VAL A 43 10.41 -2.28 0.33
N HIS A 44 11.27 -1.39 -0.19
CA HIS A 44 12.65 -1.25 0.30
C HIS A 44 12.69 -0.94 1.80
N CYS A 45 13.61 -1.62 2.50
CA CYS A 45 13.90 -1.41 3.92
C CYS A 45 15.30 -0.82 4.11
N THR A 46 15.40 0.18 4.98
CA THR A 46 16.69 0.70 5.44
C THR A 46 17.06 0.06 6.77
N GLN A 47 18.33 -0.29 6.96
CA GLN A 47 18.82 -0.82 8.24
C GLN A 47 19.17 0.33 9.19
N MET A 48 18.52 0.37 10.37
CA MET A 48 18.84 1.30 11.44
C MET A 48 18.82 0.55 12.78
N GLU A 49 19.89 0.64 13.56
CA GLU A 49 20.03 -0.02 14.87
C GLU A 49 19.73 -1.53 14.84
N GLY A 50 20.03 -2.22 13.73
CA GLY A 50 19.70 -3.63 13.53
C GLY A 50 18.22 -3.92 13.23
N ILE A 51 17.42 -2.89 12.97
CA ILE A 51 15.99 -2.99 12.66
C ILE A 51 15.77 -2.70 11.18
N ASN A 52 14.95 -3.52 10.52
CA ASN A 52 14.47 -3.27 9.16
C ASN A 52 13.40 -2.19 9.18
N VAL A 53 13.76 -0.98 8.76
CA VAL A 53 12.85 0.17 8.68
C VAL A 53 12.18 0.17 7.31
N HIS A 54 10.88 0.01 7.26
CA HIS A 54 10.09 0.12 6.03
C HIS A 54 10.05 1.58 5.59
N GLN A 55 10.94 1.94 4.67
CA GLN A 55 11.23 3.34 4.33
C GLN A 55 10.02 4.08 3.73
N TYR A 56 9.16 3.37 3.03
CA TYR A 56 8.01 3.93 2.29
C TYR A 56 6.65 3.54 2.90
N GLY A 57 6.61 3.27 4.19
CA GLY A 57 5.42 2.91 4.93
C GLY A 57 5.33 1.43 5.30
N ALA A 58 4.40 1.10 6.18
CA ALA A 58 4.19 -0.27 6.62
C ALA A 58 3.74 -1.16 5.46
N HIS A 59 4.52 -2.18 5.16
CA HIS A 59 4.23 -3.19 4.15
C HIS A 59 4.09 -4.55 4.83
N ILE A 60 2.94 -5.18 4.71
CA ILE A 60 2.64 -6.52 5.23
C ILE A 60 2.16 -7.35 4.05
N LEU A 61 2.85 -8.45 3.75
CA LEU A 61 2.36 -9.39 2.75
C LEU A 61 1.17 -10.14 3.32
N HIS A 62 0.04 -10.09 2.62
CA HIS A 62 -1.15 -10.87 2.96
C HIS A 62 -1.84 -11.33 1.68
N THR A 63 -2.41 -12.52 1.67
CA THR A 63 -3.06 -13.09 0.49
C THR A 63 -3.86 -14.35 0.84
N SER A 64 -4.88 -14.62 0.04
CA SER A 64 -5.54 -15.93 -0.04
C SER A 64 -5.18 -16.68 -1.34
N ASP A 65 -4.29 -16.10 -2.17
CA ASP A 65 -3.75 -16.74 -3.36
C ASP A 65 -2.55 -17.62 -2.99
N GLU A 66 -2.76 -18.94 -3.03
CA GLU A 66 -1.74 -19.93 -2.70
C GLU A 66 -0.51 -19.85 -3.62
N ARG A 67 -0.70 -19.51 -4.88
CA ARG A 67 0.39 -19.39 -5.85
C ARG A 67 1.34 -18.24 -5.45
N VAL A 68 0.78 -17.09 -5.09
CA VAL A 68 1.57 -15.93 -4.64
C VAL A 68 2.26 -16.24 -3.32
N TRP A 69 1.55 -16.82 -2.35
CA TRP A 69 2.13 -17.16 -1.05
C TRP A 69 3.27 -18.16 -1.16
N SER A 70 3.05 -19.24 -1.89
CA SER A 70 4.08 -20.28 -2.12
C SER A 70 5.29 -19.73 -2.87
N PHE A 71 5.07 -18.89 -3.89
CA PHE A 71 6.14 -18.25 -4.64
C PHE A 71 7.05 -17.40 -3.75
N VAL A 72 6.46 -16.53 -2.92
CA VAL A 72 7.26 -15.69 -2.02
C VAL A 72 8.00 -16.53 -0.99
N ASN A 73 7.33 -17.50 -0.35
CA ASN A 73 7.96 -18.33 0.68
C ASN A 73 9.03 -19.28 0.13
N HIS A 74 8.98 -19.63 -1.16
CA HIS A 74 10.07 -20.37 -1.81
C HIS A 74 11.34 -19.51 -1.95
N LEU A 75 11.19 -18.22 -2.21
CA LEU A 75 12.29 -17.26 -2.33
C LEU A 75 12.84 -16.86 -0.96
N VAL A 76 11.95 -16.45 -0.05
CA VAL A 76 12.28 -16.06 1.32
C VAL A 76 11.11 -16.43 2.24
N PRO A 77 11.32 -17.22 3.29
CA PRO A 77 10.24 -17.58 4.20
C PRO A 77 9.69 -16.33 4.91
N CYS A 78 8.37 -16.27 5.07
CA CYS A 78 7.72 -15.24 5.86
C CYS A 78 7.64 -15.65 7.34
N ASN A 79 7.73 -14.65 8.21
CA ASN A 79 7.56 -14.84 9.65
C ASN A 79 6.07 -14.94 10.03
N ARG A 80 5.78 -15.05 11.34
CA ARG A 80 4.42 -15.19 11.88
C ARG A 80 3.72 -13.85 12.18
N TYR A 81 4.15 -12.74 11.60
CA TYR A 81 3.55 -11.45 11.89
C TYR A 81 2.07 -11.45 11.54
N THR A 82 1.25 -11.05 12.51
CA THR A 82 -0.20 -10.85 12.33
C THR A 82 -0.50 -9.37 12.51
N ASN A 83 -1.06 -8.74 11.48
CA ASN A 83 -1.36 -7.31 11.53
C ASN A 83 -2.55 -7.04 12.44
N SER A 84 -2.30 -6.35 13.55
CA SER A 84 -3.30 -6.00 14.56
C SER A 84 -3.10 -4.54 14.98
N PRO A 85 -3.39 -3.57 14.11
CA PRO A 85 -3.17 -2.15 14.40
C PRO A 85 -4.11 -1.66 15.51
N VAL A 86 -3.67 -0.60 16.18
CA VAL A 86 -4.45 0.08 17.23
C VAL A 86 -4.76 1.50 16.76
N ALA A 87 -5.97 1.97 17.03
CA ALA A 87 -6.33 3.37 16.85
C ALA A 87 -6.21 4.12 18.18
N ASN A 88 -5.63 5.30 18.13
CA ASN A 88 -5.59 6.27 19.22
C ASN A 88 -6.46 7.46 18.85
N TRP A 89 -7.53 7.66 19.60
CA TRP A 89 -8.39 8.83 19.51
C TRP A 89 -8.33 9.61 20.82
N ARG A 90 -7.61 10.72 20.83
CA ARG A 90 -7.46 11.59 22.02
C ARG A 90 -7.01 10.84 23.29
N GLY A 91 -6.07 9.91 23.13
CA GLY A 91 -5.55 9.06 24.21
C GLY A 91 -6.42 7.83 24.54
N GLN A 92 -7.59 7.66 23.95
CA GLN A 92 -8.37 6.43 24.06
C GLN A 92 -7.94 5.45 22.96
N LEU A 93 -7.65 4.21 23.34
CA LEU A 93 -7.17 3.18 22.44
C LEU A 93 -8.29 2.26 22.02
N TYR A 94 -8.32 1.91 20.72
CA TYR A 94 -9.28 1.00 20.13
C TYR A 94 -8.58 -0.01 19.25
N ASN A 95 -8.95 -1.28 19.35
CA ASN A 95 -8.46 -2.31 18.42
C ASN A 95 -9.06 -2.11 17.02
N LEU A 96 -8.28 -2.46 16.01
CA LEU A 96 -8.72 -2.54 14.63
C LEU A 96 -8.49 -3.97 14.11
N PRO A 97 -9.31 -4.44 13.15
CA PRO A 97 -10.47 -3.78 12.52
C PRO A 97 -11.61 -3.60 13.52
N PHE A 98 -12.71 -2.94 13.11
CA PHE A 98 -13.88 -2.74 13.98
C PHE A 98 -14.50 -4.08 14.36
N ASN A 99 -14.18 -4.55 15.56
CA ASN A 99 -14.55 -5.87 16.08
C ASN A 99 -15.08 -5.78 17.51
N MET A 100 -15.39 -6.92 18.13
CA MET A 100 -15.95 -6.94 19.48
C MET A 100 -15.04 -6.29 20.54
N ASN A 101 -13.70 -6.31 20.37
CA ASN A 101 -12.80 -5.56 21.25
C ASN A 101 -13.01 -4.05 21.08
N THR A 102 -13.12 -3.56 19.84
CA THR A 102 -13.43 -2.15 19.55
C THR A 102 -14.76 -1.73 20.18
N PHE A 103 -15.80 -2.55 20.04
CA PHE A 103 -17.14 -2.27 20.55
C PHE A 103 -17.17 -2.32 22.07
N HIS A 104 -16.46 -3.27 22.69
CA HIS A 104 -16.30 -3.31 24.13
C HIS A 104 -15.58 -2.05 24.67
N GLN A 105 -14.46 -1.67 24.03
CA GLN A 105 -13.70 -0.46 24.39
C GLN A 105 -14.54 0.82 24.24
N MET A 106 -15.45 0.85 23.27
CA MET A 106 -16.28 2.02 22.96
C MET A 106 -17.53 2.13 23.82
N TRP A 107 -18.21 1.02 24.08
CA TRP A 107 -19.56 0.97 24.68
C TRP A 107 -19.67 0.05 25.93
N GLY A 108 -18.63 -0.72 26.25
CA GLY A 108 -18.67 -1.69 27.36
C GLY A 108 -19.51 -2.94 27.06
N VAL A 109 -19.95 -3.13 25.82
CA VAL A 109 -20.76 -4.29 25.42
C VAL A 109 -19.94 -5.58 25.44
N THR A 110 -20.57 -6.70 25.75
CA THR A 110 -19.91 -8.01 25.90
C THR A 110 -20.43 -9.05 24.93
N THR A 111 -21.58 -8.80 24.31
CA THR A 111 -22.18 -9.73 23.35
C THR A 111 -22.35 -9.10 21.97
N PRO A 112 -22.32 -9.92 20.90
CA PRO A 112 -22.59 -9.46 19.53
C PRO A 112 -23.93 -8.77 19.38
N GLU A 113 -24.97 -9.24 20.09
CA GLU A 113 -26.31 -8.66 20.03
C GLU A 113 -26.37 -7.24 20.62
N GLU A 114 -25.68 -7.00 21.75
CA GLU A 114 -25.56 -5.67 22.33
C GLU A 114 -24.85 -4.70 21.39
N ALA A 115 -23.71 -5.12 20.81
CA ALA A 115 -22.97 -4.33 19.85
C ALA A 115 -23.81 -4.01 18.60
N TYR A 116 -24.52 -5.00 18.07
CA TYR A 116 -25.42 -4.82 16.92
C TYR A 116 -26.51 -3.80 17.21
N ARG A 117 -27.17 -3.88 18.40
CA ARG A 117 -28.21 -2.91 18.81
C ARG A 117 -27.65 -1.48 18.92
N CYS A 118 -26.44 -1.29 19.47
CA CYS A 118 -25.79 0.02 19.51
C CYS A 118 -25.58 0.61 18.11
N ILE A 119 -25.06 -0.20 17.20
CA ILE A 119 -24.78 0.24 15.82
C ILE A 119 -26.08 0.51 15.07
N GLU A 120 -27.05 -0.40 15.13
CA GLU A 120 -28.34 -0.24 14.41
C GLU A 120 -29.12 0.95 14.92
N GLY A 121 -29.14 1.21 16.22
CA GLY A 121 -29.79 2.41 16.76
C GLY A 121 -29.24 3.71 16.16
N GLN A 122 -27.93 3.80 16.00
CA GLN A 122 -27.27 4.95 15.36
C GLN A 122 -27.55 5.01 13.86
N ARG A 123 -27.52 3.86 13.16
CA ARG A 123 -27.84 3.77 11.71
C ARG A 123 -29.31 4.16 11.42
N GLU A 124 -30.25 3.79 12.26
CA GLU A 124 -31.66 4.15 12.09
C GLU A 124 -31.87 5.67 12.15
N GLU A 125 -31.13 6.36 13.01
CA GLU A 125 -31.16 7.82 13.04
C GLU A 125 -30.69 8.44 11.72
N VAL A 126 -29.64 7.89 11.15
CA VAL A 126 -29.11 8.32 9.83
C VAL A 126 -30.10 8.00 8.72
N ARG A 127 -30.70 6.79 8.69
CA ARG A 127 -31.72 6.41 7.71
C ARG A 127 -32.93 7.35 7.74
N ARG A 128 -33.36 7.76 8.94
CA ARG A 128 -34.45 8.76 9.09
C ARG A 128 -34.07 10.11 8.48
N LYS A 129 -32.84 10.57 8.69
CA LYS A 129 -32.35 11.84 8.10
C LYS A 129 -32.27 11.76 6.57
N LEU A 130 -31.84 10.62 6.02
CA LEU A 130 -31.74 10.40 4.58
C LEU A 130 -33.08 10.19 3.86
N GLN A 131 -34.16 9.85 4.56
CA GLN A 131 -35.48 9.64 3.98
C GLN A 131 -35.52 8.72 2.75
N GLY A 132 -34.67 7.67 2.75
CA GLY A 132 -34.60 6.69 1.68
C GLY A 132 -33.74 7.08 0.47
N ARG A 133 -33.15 8.28 0.44
CA ARG A 133 -32.18 8.63 -0.60
C ARG A 133 -30.82 7.95 -0.36
N SER A 134 -30.08 7.78 -1.43
CA SER A 134 -28.68 7.31 -1.36
C SER A 134 -27.76 8.37 -0.72
N PRO A 135 -26.67 7.94 -0.06
CA PRO A 135 -25.63 8.83 0.47
C PRO A 135 -25.02 9.68 -0.65
N LEU A 136 -24.84 10.97 -0.42
CA LEU A 136 -24.24 11.90 -1.37
C LEU A 136 -22.72 12.00 -1.23
N ASN A 137 -22.22 11.74 -0.02
CA ASN A 137 -20.81 11.92 0.33
C ASN A 137 -20.32 10.80 1.25
N LEU A 138 -19.03 10.84 1.56
CA LEU A 138 -18.36 9.85 2.39
C LEU A 138 -18.91 9.85 3.82
N GLU A 139 -19.22 11.02 4.41
CA GLU A 139 -19.76 11.12 5.76
C GLU A 139 -21.07 10.36 5.88
N GLU A 140 -22.04 10.64 5.03
CA GLU A 140 -23.35 9.95 5.03
C GLU A 140 -23.18 8.44 4.80
N GLN A 141 -22.29 8.06 3.91
CA GLN A 141 -22.00 6.64 3.64
C GLN A 141 -21.39 5.95 4.85
N ALA A 142 -20.40 6.57 5.50
CA ALA A 142 -19.76 6.00 6.69
C ALA A 142 -20.75 5.88 7.86
N LEU A 143 -21.54 6.92 8.12
CA LEU A 143 -22.57 6.91 9.16
C LEU A 143 -23.59 5.79 8.96
N LEU A 144 -24.00 5.52 7.71
CA LEU A 144 -24.87 4.39 7.38
C LEU A 144 -24.21 3.02 7.58
N LEU A 145 -22.90 2.94 7.40
CA LEU A 145 -22.16 1.67 7.50
C LEU A 145 -21.83 1.30 8.94
N VAL A 146 -21.45 2.26 9.78
CA VAL A 146 -20.85 1.97 11.09
C VAL A 146 -21.49 2.74 12.26
N GLY A 147 -22.39 3.69 12.01
CA GLY A 147 -22.95 4.57 13.03
C GLY A 147 -22.05 5.76 13.39
N SER A 148 -22.59 6.67 14.22
CA SER A 148 -21.94 7.94 14.55
C SER A 148 -20.69 7.79 15.39
N ASP A 149 -20.67 6.91 16.40
CA ASP A 149 -19.56 6.80 17.34
C ASP A 149 -18.28 6.30 16.67
N ILE A 150 -18.40 5.25 15.84
CA ILE A 150 -17.25 4.72 15.08
C ILE A 150 -16.82 5.74 14.05
N TYR A 151 -17.76 6.40 13.36
CA TYR A 151 -17.43 7.43 12.38
C TYR A 151 -16.65 8.58 13.01
N GLU A 152 -17.17 9.22 14.06
CA GLU A 152 -16.53 10.39 14.67
C GLU A 152 -15.17 10.07 15.30
N ARG A 153 -15.04 8.91 15.98
CA ARG A 153 -13.80 8.57 16.70
C ARG A 153 -12.73 7.93 15.83
N LEU A 154 -13.12 7.08 14.87
CA LEU A 154 -12.16 6.21 14.19
C LEU A 154 -12.01 6.46 12.70
N ILE A 155 -12.94 7.19 12.05
CA ILE A 155 -12.94 7.37 10.60
C ILE A 155 -12.71 8.83 10.21
N LYS A 156 -13.52 9.73 10.73
CA LYS A 156 -13.58 11.12 10.26
C LYS A 156 -12.22 11.82 10.23
N GLY A 157 -11.59 12.01 11.37
CA GLY A 157 -10.34 12.76 11.44
C GLY A 157 -9.17 12.08 10.70
N TYR A 158 -9.13 10.74 10.71
CA TYR A 158 -8.16 9.97 9.93
C TYR A 158 -8.34 10.20 8.43
N THR A 159 -9.57 10.07 7.94
CA THR A 159 -9.91 10.23 6.53
C THR A 159 -9.67 11.67 6.05
N GLU A 160 -10.06 12.66 6.85
CA GLU A 160 -9.84 14.07 6.53
C GLU A 160 -8.35 14.42 6.43
N LYS A 161 -7.49 13.86 7.28
CA LYS A 161 -6.03 13.99 7.16
C LYS A 161 -5.50 13.30 5.90
N GLN A 162 -5.97 12.09 5.65
CA GLN A 162 -5.51 11.31 4.49
C GLN A 162 -5.87 11.99 3.16
N TRP A 163 -7.07 12.58 3.06
CA TRP A 163 -7.56 13.19 1.83
C TRP A 163 -7.38 14.71 1.76
N GLY A 164 -7.07 15.37 2.89
CA GLY A 164 -6.90 16.82 2.96
C GLY A 164 -8.19 17.62 2.79
N ARG A 165 -9.36 16.94 2.89
CA ARG A 165 -10.70 17.53 2.69
C ARG A 165 -11.67 17.01 3.74
N PRO A 166 -12.70 17.78 4.14
CA PRO A 166 -13.79 17.32 4.99
C PRO A 166 -14.51 16.12 4.37
N CYS A 167 -15.01 15.20 5.22
CA CYS A 167 -15.67 13.98 4.78
C CYS A 167 -16.97 14.24 3.99
N ASP A 168 -17.67 15.34 4.27
CA ASP A 168 -18.88 15.77 3.54
C ASP A 168 -18.59 16.27 2.10
N GLN A 169 -17.32 16.58 1.79
CA GLN A 169 -16.86 16.96 0.45
C GLN A 169 -16.20 15.81 -0.33
N LEU A 170 -16.06 14.65 0.30
CA LEU A 170 -15.47 13.47 -0.34
C LEU A 170 -16.57 12.57 -0.93
N PRO A 171 -16.34 11.96 -2.11
CA PRO A 171 -17.30 11.05 -2.72
C PRO A 171 -17.60 9.82 -1.87
N ALA A 172 -18.87 9.39 -1.82
CA ALA A 172 -19.31 8.21 -1.06
C ALA A 172 -18.59 6.92 -1.46
N PHE A 173 -18.14 6.78 -2.72
CA PHE A 173 -17.49 5.57 -3.21
C PHE A 173 -16.12 5.30 -2.58
N ILE A 174 -15.47 6.28 -1.94
CA ILE A 174 -14.19 6.11 -1.24
C ILE A 174 -14.34 5.07 -0.12
N ILE A 175 -15.50 5.04 0.55
CA ILE A 175 -15.84 4.05 1.56
C ILE A 175 -17.02 3.22 1.07
N ARG A 176 -16.75 2.18 0.28
CA ARG A 176 -17.82 1.28 -0.17
C ARG A 176 -18.21 0.25 0.88
N ARG A 177 -17.25 -0.18 1.70
CA ARG A 177 -17.44 -1.21 2.74
C ARG A 177 -16.54 -0.86 3.93
N LEU A 178 -17.13 -0.94 5.11
CA LEU A 178 -16.42 -0.91 6.38
C LEU A 178 -16.85 -2.18 7.11
N PRO A 179 -16.03 -3.23 7.09
CA PRO A 179 -16.42 -4.50 7.70
C PRO A 179 -16.53 -4.35 9.21
N LEU A 180 -17.70 -4.67 9.76
CA LEU A 180 -17.92 -4.85 11.18
C LEU A 180 -17.83 -6.34 11.49
N ARG A 181 -17.01 -6.71 12.45
CA ARG A 181 -16.83 -8.10 12.88
C ARG A 181 -17.39 -8.30 14.28
N PHE A 182 -18.41 -9.12 14.40
CA PHE A 182 -19.01 -9.46 15.70
C PHE A 182 -18.30 -10.64 16.36
N THR A 183 -16.97 -10.64 16.30
CA THR A 183 -16.06 -11.62 16.91
C THR A 183 -14.90 -10.88 17.59
N PHE A 184 -14.26 -11.50 18.59
CA PHE A 184 -13.07 -10.98 19.27
C PHE A 184 -11.80 -11.35 18.47
N ASP A 185 -11.70 -10.88 17.24
CA ASP A 185 -10.56 -11.14 16.36
C ASP A 185 -9.91 -9.83 15.92
N ASN A 186 -8.67 -9.60 16.36
CA ASN A 186 -7.88 -8.42 16.05
C ASN A 186 -7.03 -8.58 14.78
N ASN A 187 -7.09 -9.73 14.10
CA ASN A 187 -6.42 -9.87 12.81
C ASN A 187 -7.04 -8.92 11.78
N TYR A 188 -6.26 -7.96 11.28
CA TYR A 188 -6.76 -6.92 10.38
C TYR A 188 -7.22 -7.49 9.03
N PHE A 189 -6.50 -8.47 8.50
CA PHE A 189 -6.79 -9.08 7.21
C PHE A 189 -7.73 -10.28 7.33
N ASN A 190 -8.47 -10.56 6.26
CA ASN A 190 -9.30 -11.78 6.13
C ASN A 190 -8.61 -12.87 5.31
N ASP A 191 -7.38 -12.59 4.86
CA ASP A 191 -6.63 -13.51 4.03
C ASP A 191 -6.14 -14.73 4.81
N LEU A 192 -5.96 -15.85 4.10
CA LEU A 192 -5.49 -17.11 4.70
C LEU A 192 -4.06 -17.00 5.24
N TRP A 193 -3.23 -16.19 4.57
CA TRP A 193 -1.82 -16.03 4.93
C TRP A 193 -1.44 -14.56 5.05
N GLN A 194 -0.54 -14.30 5.99
CA GLN A 194 0.12 -13.01 6.15
C GLN A 194 1.47 -13.18 6.83
N GLY A 195 2.39 -12.25 6.62
CA GLY A 195 3.71 -12.23 7.26
C GLY A 195 4.64 -11.21 6.65
N ILE A 196 5.84 -11.15 7.20
CA ILE A 196 6.94 -10.33 6.71
C ILE A 196 8.07 -11.28 6.30
N PRO A 197 8.72 -11.09 5.14
CA PRO A 197 9.90 -11.85 4.76
C PRO A 197 10.98 -11.77 5.86
N VAL A 198 11.48 -12.90 6.33
CA VAL A 198 12.49 -12.96 7.38
C VAL A 198 13.76 -12.24 6.95
N GLY A 199 14.17 -11.22 7.71
CA GLY A 199 15.29 -10.33 7.39
C GLY A 199 14.94 -9.21 6.42
N GLY A 200 13.66 -8.92 6.25
CA GLY A 200 13.12 -7.77 5.53
C GLY A 200 12.90 -7.99 4.03
N TYR A 201 12.19 -7.07 3.42
CA TYR A 201 11.80 -7.14 2.00
C TYR A 201 12.97 -7.05 1.01
N ASN A 202 14.12 -6.47 1.43
CA ASN A 202 15.28 -6.42 0.56
C ASN A 202 15.75 -7.83 0.16
N ARG A 203 15.68 -8.81 1.08
CA ARG A 203 16.00 -10.21 0.77
C ARG A 203 15.10 -10.80 -0.31
N LEU A 204 13.82 -10.44 -0.30
CA LEU A 204 12.89 -10.88 -1.34
C LEU A 204 13.25 -10.25 -2.69
N THR A 205 13.51 -8.94 -2.73
CA THR A 205 13.86 -8.25 -3.97
C THR A 205 15.24 -8.68 -4.51
N ASP A 206 16.20 -8.95 -3.64
CA ASP A 206 17.51 -9.49 -4.01
C ASP A 206 17.37 -10.89 -4.62
N SER A 207 16.53 -11.74 -4.03
CA SER A 207 16.25 -13.09 -4.58
C SER A 207 15.53 -13.02 -5.93
N LEU A 208 14.60 -12.08 -6.11
CA LEU A 208 13.91 -11.85 -7.39
C LEU A 208 14.86 -11.37 -8.49
N LEU A 209 15.82 -10.54 -8.14
CA LEU A 209 16.78 -9.93 -9.08
C LEU A 209 18.11 -10.69 -9.19
N GLN A 210 18.23 -11.84 -8.53
CA GLN A 210 19.42 -12.67 -8.64
C GLN A 210 19.72 -13.00 -10.11
N ASP A 211 20.98 -12.82 -10.52
CA ASP A 211 21.48 -13.02 -11.90
C ASP A 211 20.79 -12.16 -12.97
N VAL A 212 20.15 -11.05 -12.58
CA VAL A 212 19.61 -10.04 -13.48
C VAL A 212 20.52 -8.80 -13.46
N GLU A 213 20.83 -8.23 -14.63
CA GLU A 213 21.56 -6.95 -14.69
C GLU A 213 20.65 -5.83 -14.20
N VAL A 214 21.08 -5.13 -13.14
CA VAL A 214 20.36 -4.01 -12.54
C VAL A 214 21.24 -2.77 -12.54
N ARG A 215 20.68 -1.63 -12.92
CA ARG A 215 21.32 -0.31 -12.83
C ARG A 215 20.43 0.60 -11.99
N THR A 216 20.92 0.95 -10.81
CA THR A 216 20.30 1.95 -9.91
C THR A 216 20.80 3.35 -10.23
N GLY A 217 20.12 4.40 -9.74
CA GLY A 217 20.46 5.80 -10.02
C GLY A 217 20.24 6.21 -11.49
N VAL A 218 19.46 5.42 -12.26
CA VAL A 218 19.24 5.65 -13.70
C VAL A 218 17.78 6.05 -13.93
N ASP A 219 17.55 7.32 -14.24
CA ASP A 219 16.22 7.79 -14.65
C ASP A 219 15.99 7.45 -16.13
N PHE A 220 15.07 6.52 -16.37
CA PHE A 220 14.69 6.10 -17.71
C PHE A 220 14.25 7.26 -18.61
N LEU A 221 13.50 8.23 -18.07
CA LEU A 221 12.97 9.33 -18.88
C LEU A 221 14.07 10.26 -19.39
N GLN A 222 15.20 10.37 -18.65
CA GLN A 222 16.37 11.15 -19.07
C GLN A 222 17.24 10.42 -20.11
N HIS A 223 17.21 9.08 -20.14
CA HIS A 223 18.04 8.21 -20.99
C HIS A 223 17.19 7.36 -21.94
N ARG A 224 15.96 7.79 -22.27
CA ARG A 224 14.93 7.00 -22.95
C ARG A 224 15.43 6.39 -24.27
N ASP A 225 15.96 7.19 -25.18
CA ASP A 225 16.35 6.72 -26.51
C ASP A 225 17.51 5.73 -26.47
N GLU A 226 18.51 5.98 -25.60
CA GLU A 226 19.62 5.07 -25.36
C GLU A 226 19.10 3.72 -24.85
N LEU A 227 18.32 3.74 -23.78
CA LEU A 227 17.81 2.52 -23.13
C LEU A 227 16.88 1.71 -24.04
N LEU A 228 15.98 2.37 -24.78
CA LEU A 228 15.09 1.71 -25.75
C LEU A 228 15.86 1.02 -26.88
N SER A 229 17.05 1.53 -27.24
CA SER A 229 17.90 0.91 -28.24
C SER A 229 18.46 -0.45 -27.79
N LEU A 230 18.52 -0.73 -26.50
CA LEU A 230 19.16 -1.90 -25.90
C LEU A 230 18.28 -3.16 -25.86
N ALA A 231 16.95 -3.03 -25.84
CA ALA A 231 16.04 -4.15 -25.61
C ALA A 231 14.93 -4.25 -26.68
N GLU A 232 14.42 -5.47 -26.92
CA GLU A 232 13.36 -5.73 -27.89
C GLU A 232 11.99 -5.30 -27.37
N ARG A 233 11.72 -5.53 -26.07
CA ARG A 233 10.48 -5.24 -25.36
C ARG A 233 10.77 -4.38 -24.12
N VAL A 234 9.78 -3.62 -23.67
CA VAL A 234 9.88 -2.78 -22.49
C VAL A 234 8.75 -3.11 -21.51
N LEU A 235 9.07 -3.37 -20.25
CA LEU A 235 8.10 -3.30 -19.17
C LEU A 235 8.29 -1.95 -18.46
N TYR A 236 7.30 -1.07 -18.56
CA TYR A 236 7.33 0.25 -17.94
C TYR A 236 6.42 0.28 -16.71
N THR A 237 6.99 0.50 -15.52
CA THR A 237 6.25 0.57 -14.26
C THR A 237 6.15 1.99 -13.68
N GLY A 238 6.68 2.98 -14.38
CA GLY A 238 6.56 4.40 -14.05
C GLY A 238 5.16 4.96 -14.32
N ALA A 239 4.95 6.24 -14.00
CA ALA A 239 3.66 6.90 -14.26
C ALA A 239 3.39 6.99 -15.78
N ILE A 240 2.17 6.61 -16.19
CA ILE A 240 1.81 6.55 -17.61
C ILE A 240 1.86 7.92 -18.28
N ASP A 241 1.43 8.97 -17.60
CA ASP A 241 1.49 10.35 -18.07
C ASP A 241 2.92 10.85 -18.27
N ALA A 242 3.86 10.42 -17.43
CA ALA A 242 5.28 10.72 -17.56
C ALA A 242 5.91 10.09 -18.80
N TRP A 243 5.47 8.89 -19.22
CA TRP A 243 5.91 8.30 -20.49
C TRP A 243 5.61 9.21 -21.68
N PHE A 244 4.49 9.92 -21.63
CA PHE A 244 4.03 10.84 -22.69
C PHE A 244 4.39 12.31 -22.43
N ASP A 245 5.38 12.56 -21.56
CA ASP A 245 5.86 13.90 -21.22
C ASP A 245 4.72 14.83 -20.74
N TYR A 246 3.72 14.26 -20.07
CA TYR A 246 2.54 14.94 -19.51
C TYR A 246 1.72 15.74 -20.53
N ARG A 247 1.78 15.40 -21.82
CA ARG A 247 1.20 16.21 -22.92
C ARG A 247 -0.32 16.40 -22.87
N LEU A 248 -1.04 15.54 -22.11
CA LEU A 248 -2.49 15.69 -21.87
C LEU A 248 -2.78 16.26 -20.46
N GLY A 249 -1.76 16.52 -19.67
CA GLY A 249 -1.84 16.95 -18.29
C GLY A 249 -1.39 15.89 -17.29
N HIS A 250 -1.31 16.28 -16.01
CA HIS A 250 -0.87 15.40 -14.93
C HIS A 250 -2.04 14.62 -14.35
N LEU A 251 -1.87 13.32 -14.20
CA LEU A 251 -2.70 12.51 -13.33
C LEU A 251 -2.43 12.86 -11.87
N GLN A 252 -3.47 12.93 -11.05
CA GLN A 252 -3.35 13.37 -9.67
C GLN A 252 -3.13 12.20 -8.72
N TYR A 253 -2.32 12.44 -7.70
CA TYR A 253 -2.00 11.46 -6.67
C TYR A 253 -2.15 12.08 -5.28
N ARG A 254 -2.26 11.24 -4.27
CA ARG A 254 -1.90 11.56 -2.89
C ARG A 254 -0.49 11.03 -2.64
N THR A 255 0.23 11.71 -1.76
CA THR A 255 1.55 11.26 -1.32
C THR A 255 1.66 11.22 0.19
N VAL A 256 2.68 10.56 0.70
CA VAL A 256 3.00 10.50 2.12
C VAL A 256 4.44 10.90 2.36
N ARG A 257 4.68 11.53 3.49
CA ARG A 257 5.99 11.90 4.00
C ARG A 257 6.21 11.19 5.34
N PHE A 258 7.42 10.72 5.56
CA PHE A 258 7.81 10.05 6.79
C PHE A 258 8.85 10.87 7.54
N GLU A 259 8.69 10.94 8.87
CA GLU A 259 9.70 11.41 9.80
C GLU A 259 10.14 10.24 10.66
N THR A 260 11.37 9.76 10.42
CA THR A 260 11.93 8.58 11.07
C THR A 260 12.88 9.00 12.19
N GLU A 261 12.75 8.37 13.35
CA GLU A 261 13.50 8.70 14.56
C GLU A 261 13.94 7.43 15.30
N VAL A 262 15.17 7.43 15.78
CA VAL A 262 15.69 6.39 16.68
C VAL A 262 15.44 6.82 18.12
N LEU A 263 14.79 5.97 18.90
CA LEU A 263 14.47 6.23 20.31
C LEU A 263 15.31 5.35 21.25
N SER A 264 15.72 5.91 22.39
CA SER A 264 16.45 5.20 23.45
C SER A 264 15.48 4.49 24.42
N THR A 265 14.58 3.70 23.86
CA THR A 265 13.66 2.81 24.58
C THR A 265 13.50 1.52 23.78
N SER A 266 13.32 0.40 24.47
CA SER A 266 13.12 -0.90 23.82
C SER A 266 11.75 -1.05 23.16
N ASN A 267 10.75 -0.34 23.68
CA ASN A 267 9.36 -0.45 23.23
C ASN A 267 8.66 0.89 23.42
N TYR A 268 8.18 1.51 22.36
CA TYR A 268 7.60 2.84 22.41
C TYR A 268 6.07 2.82 22.50
N GLN A 269 5.41 2.02 21.65
CA GLN A 269 3.95 2.01 21.57
C GLN A 269 3.33 0.60 21.70
N GLY A 270 4.15 -0.45 21.80
CA GLY A 270 3.69 -1.82 22.03
C GLY A 270 3.03 -2.50 20.83
N VAL A 271 3.04 -1.87 19.67
CA VAL A 271 2.43 -2.39 18.43
C VAL A 271 3.15 -1.84 17.21
N ALA A 272 3.17 -2.60 16.11
CA ALA A 272 3.84 -2.14 14.88
C ALA A 272 3.19 -0.88 14.29
N VAL A 273 1.87 -0.78 14.33
CA VAL A 273 1.13 0.34 13.71
C VAL A 273 0.09 0.89 14.67
N MET A 274 0.21 2.17 15.00
CA MET A 274 -0.79 2.92 15.75
C MET A 274 -1.33 4.05 14.88
N ASN A 275 -2.64 4.01 14.59
CA ASN A 275 -3.33 5.05 13.82
C ASN A 275 -3.83 6.15 14.75
N PHE A 276 -3.54 7.40 14.45
CA PHE A 276 -4.05 8.57 15.17
C PHE A 276 -5.27 9.09 14.42
N THR A 277 -6.43 8.91 15.01
CA THR A 277 -7.71 9.14 14.31
C THR A 277 -8.33 10.50 14.60
N ASP A 278 -7.85 11.24 15.59
CA ASP A 278 -8.27 12.62 15.78
C ASP A 278 -7.59 13.58 14.80
N ARG A 279 -8.23 14.72 14.53
CA ARG A 279 -7.77 15.70 13.53
C ARG A 279 -6.62 16.58 14.05
N GLU A 280 -6.48 16.72 15.35
CA GLU A 280 -5.52 17.63 15.97
C GLU A 280 -4.09 17.10 15.89
N VAL A 281 -3.91 15.75 15.85
CA VAL A 281 -2.62 15.13 15.57
C VAL A 281 -2.31 15.18 14.08
N PRO A 282 -1.18 15.80 13.66
CA PRO A 282 -0.93 16.07 12.26
C PRO A 282 -0.55 14.87 11.41
N TYR A 283 -0.07 13.79 12.01
CA TYR A 283 0.26 12.54 11.33
C TYR A 283 -0.92 11.54 11.37
N THR A 284 -0.97 10.65 10.40
CA THR A 284 -2.01 9.62 10.31
C THR A 284 -1.70 8.42 11.18
N ARG A 285 -0.42 8.06 11.29
CA ARG A 285 0.02 6.91 12.10
C ARG A 285 1.48 7.01 12.52
N ILE A 286 1.82 6.24 13.55
CA ILE A 286 3.19 5.92 13.91
C ILE A 286 3.42 4.45 13.62
N ILE A 287 4.54 4.16 12.97
CA ILE A 287 5.04 2.81 12.71
C ILE A 287 6.23 2.58 13.64
N GLU A 288 6.19 1.58 14.51
CA GLU A 288 7.33 1.10 15.29
C GLU A 288 7.87 -0.17 14.64
N HIS A 289 8.94 -0.03 13.88
CA HIS A 289 9.37 -1.01 12.89
C HIS A 289 9.83 -2.35 13.48
N LYS A 290 10.41 -2.37 14.69
CA LYS A 290 10.89 -3.63 15.28
C LYS A 290 9.78 -4.67 15.47
N HIS A 291 8.54 -4.25 15.72
CA HIS A 291 7.42 -5.16 15.93
C HIS A 291 7.00 -5.96 14.69
N PHE A 292 7.53 -5.65 13.52
CA PHE A 292 7.33 -6.49 12.34
C PHE A 292 8.10 -7.80 12.39
N GLU A 293 9.25 -7.83 13.09
CA GLU A 293 10.16 -8.99 13.10
C GLU A 293 10.54 -9.47 14.52
N SER A 294 10.26 -8.70 15.57
CA SER A 294 10.53 -9.09 16.97
C SER A 294 9.24 -9.42 17.70
N PHE A 295 9.23 -10.54 18.43
CA PHE A 295 8.04 -11.05 19.10
C PHE A 295 8.32 -11.39 20.56
N GLY A 296 7.38 -11.04 21.46
CA GLY A 296 7.50 -11.33 22.88
C GLY A 296 8.76 -10.69 23.50
N ALA A 297 9.57 -11.48 24.17
CA ALA A 297 10.80 -11.00 24.84
C ALA A 297 11.88 -10.46 23.89
N GLU A 298 11.82 -10.80 22.60
CA GLU A 298 12.76 -10.28 21.58
C GLU A 298 12.62 -8.76 21.39
N VAL A 299 11.45 -8.20 21.65
CA VAL A 299 11.19 -6.75 21.56
C VAL A 299 12.14 -5.99 22.51
N ASP A 300 12.32 -6.49 23.72
CA ASP A 300 13.14 -5.84 24.74
C ASP A 300 14.64 -6.17 24.62
N ALA A 301 15.02 -7.14 23.81
CA ALA A 301 16.42 -7.52 23.59
C ALA A 301 17.25 -6.38 22.95
N ASN A 302 16.63 -5.55 22.11
CA ASN A 302 17.25 -4.35 21.58
C ASN A 302 16.80 -3.13 22.41
N PRO A 303 17.71 -2.43 23.13
CA PRO A 303 17.37 -1.30 24.00
C PRO A 303 16.91 -0.05 23.23
N ARG A 304 16.99 -0.06 21.90
CA ARG A 304 16.54 1.02 21.01
C ARG A 304 15.38 0.56 20.14
N THR A 305 14.59 1.51 19.70
CA THR A 305 13.57 1.27 18.69
C THR A 305 13.60 2.35 17.61
N VAL A 306 13.02 2.08 16.46
CA VAL A 306 12.89 3.04 15.36
C VAL A 306 11.41 3.23 15.06
N ILE A 307 10.98 4.48 15.07
CA ILE A 307 9.62 4.86 14.70
C ILE A 307 9.61 5.74 13.46
N SER A 308 8.52 5.65 12.67
CA SER A 308 8.24 6.60 11.61
C SER A 308 6.85 7.20 11.78
N ARG A 309 6.76 8.54 11.79
CA ARG A 309 5.48 9.27 11.72
C ARG A 309 5.13 9.50 10.27
N GLU A 310 3.93 9.07 9.87
CA GLU A 310 3.43 9.20 8.50
C GLU A 310 2.49 10.39 8.36
N TYR A 311 2.80 11.29 7.42
CA TYR A 311 2.00 12.46 7.09
C TYR A 311 1.45 12.33 5.66
N SER A 312 0.15 12.39 5.51
CA SER A 312 -0.47 12.45 4.18
C SER A 312 -0.48 13.89 3.67
N THR A 313 -0.15 14.07 2.42
CA THR A 313 -0.15 15.39 1.76
C THR A 313 -0.59 15.28 0.30
N GLU A 314 -0.94 16.43 -0.27
CA GLU A 314 -1.23 16.53 -1.69
C GLU A 314 0.05 16.34 -2.50
N TRP A 315 -0.05 15.53 -3.54
CA TRP A 315 1.07 15.28 -4.43
C TRP A 315 1.31 16.50 -5.34
N GLN A 316 2.56 16.82 -5.58
CA GLN A 316 3.01 17.82 -6.55
C GLN A 316 4.09 17.20 -7.46
N PRO A 317 4.27 17.69 -8.70
CA PRO A 317 5.36 17.26 -9.56
C PRO A 317 6.72 17.25 -8.85
N GLY A 318 7.44 16.15 -8.96
CA GLY A 318 8.71 15.92 -8.26
C GLY A 318 8.59 15.15 -6.94
N MET A 319 7.40 14.98 -6.38
CA MET A 319 7.15 14.09 -5.23
C MET A 319 6.89 12.66 -5.67
N GLU A 320 7.11 11.70 -4.77
CA GLU A 320 6.74 10.30 -5.01
C GLU A 320 5.21 10.14 -5.04
N PRO A 321 4.63 9.57 -6.10
CA PRO A 321 3.20 9.29 -6.17
C PRO A 321 2.87 8.00 -5.42
N TYR A 322 1.95 8.06 -4.44
CA TYR A 322 1.56 6.88 -3.65
C TYR A 322 0.17 6.35 -4.02
N TYR A 323 -0.85 7.18 -4.03
CA TYR A 323 -2.23 6.76 -4.19
C TYR A 323 -2.90 7.54 -5.33
N PRO A 324 -3.37 6.85 -6.39
CA PRO A 324 -4.13 7.49 -7.46
C PRO A 324 -5.42 8.13 -6.94
N VAL A 325 -5.76 9.31 -7.45
CA VAL A 325 -7.04 9.98 -7.18
C VAL A 325 -8.03 9.54 -8.25
N ASN A 326 -8.87 8.54 -7.92
CA ASN A 326 -9.81 7.93 -8.85
C ASN A 326 -11.13 8.70 -8.97
N ASP A 327 -11.08 9.99 -9.30
CA ASP A 327 -12.25 10.78 -9.67
C ASP A 327 -12.58 10.68 -11.17
N SER A 328 -13.67 11.33 -11.59
CA SER A 328 -14.12 11.29 -13.00
C SER A 328 -13.13 11.97 -13.96
N ALA A 329 -12.51 13.07 -13.55
CA ALA A 329 -11.57 13.82 -14.39
C ALA A 329 -10.29 13.01 -14.64
N ASN A 330 -9.72 12.42 -13.58
CA ASN A 330 -8.55 11.56 -13.70
C ASN A 330 -8.86 10.25 -14.44
N SER A 331 -10.07 9.70 -14.28
CA SER A 331 -10.50 8.50 -15.04
C SER A 331 -10.60 8.76 -16.54
N GLN A 332 -11.10 9.93 -16.93
CA GLN A 332 -11.13 10.35 -18.33
C GLN A 332 -9.73 10.54 -18.88
N LEU A 333 -8.89 11.31 -18.18
CA LEU A 333 -7.50 11.57 -18.58
C LEU A 333 -6.70 10.26 -18.71
N LEU A 334 -6.88 9.32 -17.78
CA LEU A 334 -6.28 7.99 -17.85
C LEU A 334 -6.70 7.26 -19.13
N SER A 335 -7.99 7.28 -19.49
CA SER A 335 -8.48 6.63 -20.72
C SER A 335 -7.80 7.19 -21.97
N GLU A 336 -7.56 8.49 -22.02
CA GLU A 336 -6.86 9.13 -23.14
C GLU A 336 -5.39 8.68 -23.20
N TYR A 337 -4.69 8.60 -22.07
CA TYR A 337 -3.32 8.05 -22.02
C TYR A 337 -3.28 6.57 -22.40
N GLN A 338 -4.25 5.78 -21.99
CA GLN A 338 -4.33 4.37 -22.37
C GLN A 338 -4.52 4.17 -23.89
N GLN A 339 -5.28 5.05 -24.57
CA GLN A 339 -5.40 5.04 -26.02
C GLN A 339 -4.07 5.34 -26.72
N LEU A 340 -3.26 6.26 -26.16
CA LEU A 340 -1.91 6.51 -26.65
C LEU A 340 -1.00 5.30 -26.40
N ALA A 341 -1.05 4.72 -25.21
CA ALA A 341 -0.24 3.55 -24.83
C ALA A 341 -0.52 2.34 -25.73
N ALA A 342 -1.76 2.15 -26.18
CA ALA A 342 -2.13 1.06 -27.09
C ALA A 342 -1.41 1.12 -28.46
N GLN A 343 -0.84 2.25 -28.83
CA GLN A 343 -0.05 2.40 -30.07
C GLN A 343 1.38 1.88 -29.91
N HIS A 344 1.87 1.70 -28.68
CA HIS A 344 3.23 1.23 -28.34
C HIS A 344 3.21 -0.27 -28.03
N ARG A 345 3.07 -1.10 -29.08
CA ARG A 345 2.96 -2.57 -28.95
C ARG A 345 4.20 -3.23 -28.32
N GLU A 346 5.34 -2.59 -28.43
CA GLU A 346 6.61 -3.02 -27.83
C GLU A 346 6.70 -2.75 -26.32
N VAL A 347 5.78 -1.95 -25.77
CA VAL A 347 5.78 -1.53 -24.36
C VAL A 347 4.62 -2.15 -23.59
N ILE A 348 4.94 -2.76 -22.46
CA ILE A 348 3.98 -3.25 -21.48
C ILE A 348 3.90 -2.21 -20.38
N PHE A 349 2.78 -1.50 -20.29
CA PHE A 349 2.50 -0.57 -19.18
C PHE A 349 1.87 -1.36 -18.04
N ALA A 350 2.57 -1.51 -16.90
CA ALA A 350 2.09 -2.32 -15.79
C ALA A 350 2.53 -1.81 -14.42
N GLY A 351 1.75 -2.16 -13.40
CA GLY A 351 2.00 -1.73 -12.02
C GLY A 351 1.22 -0.48 -11.64
N ARG A 352 1.33 -0.09 -10.39
CA ARG A 352 0.49 0.94 -9.76
C ARG A 352 0.44 2.26 -10.52
N LEU A 353 1.58 2.74 -11.01
CA LEU A 353 1.68 4.04 -11.66
C LEU A 353 1.32 3.97 -13.15
N ALA A 354 1.78 2.92 -13.84
CA ALA A 354 1.50 2.76 -15.27
C ALA A 354 0.03 2.38 -15.53
N GLU A 355 -0.61 1.61 -14.64
CA GLU A 355 -2.03 1.27 -14.74
C GLU A 355 -2.91 2.28 -13.97
N TYR A 356 -2.30 3.27 -13.29
CA TYR A 356 -2.99 4.25 -12.44
C TYR A 356 -4.00 3.59 -11.50
N ARG A 357 -3.57 2.52 -10.83
CA ARG A 357 -4.41 1.68 -9.99
C ARG A 357 -3.71 1.33 -8.69
N TYR A 358 -4.45 1.37 -7.59
CA TYR A 358 -3.94 0.86 -6.33
C TYR A 358 -3.82 -0.66 -6.37
N TYR A 359 -2.62 -1.16 -6.06
CA TYR A 359 -2.32 -2.56 -5.87
C TYR A 359 -1.62 -2.76 -4.53
N ASP A 360 -2.09 -3.73 -3.75
CA ASP A 360 -1.31 -4.33 -2.67
C ASP A 360 -0.21 -5.24 -3.24
N MET A 361 0.69 -5.73 -2.38
CA MET A 361 1.84 -6.51 -2.81
C MET A 361 1.45 -7.81 -3.53
N ALA A 362 0.53 -8.59 -2.97
CA ALA A 362 0.11 -9.86 -3.57
C ALA A 362 -0.57 -9.68 -4.93
N PRO A 363 -1.55 -8.79 -5.12
CA PRO A 363 -2.08 -8.46 -6.44
C PRO A 363 -1.03 -7.96 -7.43
N THR A 364 0.02 -7.25 -6.97
CA THR A 364 1.13 -6.82 -7.82
C THR A 364 1.92 -8.01 -8.36
N ILE A 365 2.24 -8.97 -7.51
CA ILE A 365 2.94 -10.21 -7.89
C ILE A 365 2.06 -11.05 -8.83
N ALA A 366 0.79 -11.25 -8.50
CA ALA A 366 -0.16 -11.97 -9.35
C ALA A 366 -0.31 -11.32 -10.73
N ARG A 367 -0.30 -9.99 -10.81
CA ARG A 367 -0.34 -9.25 -12.07
C ARG A 367 0.92 -9.50 -12.91
N ALA A 368 2.09 -9.57 -12.28
CA ALA A 368 3.33 -9.90 -12.98
C ALA A 368 3.29 -11.33 -13.54
N PHE A 369 2.73 -12.31 -12.81
CA PHE A 369 2.52 -13.67 -13.32
C PHE A 369 1.65 -13.66 -14.58
N HIS A 370 0.50 -12.99 -14.51
CA HIS A 370 -0.42 -12.92 -15.63
C HIS A 370 0.20 -12.26 -16.89
N LEU A 371 0.94 -11.16 -16.69
CA LEU A 371 1.64 -10.50 -17.79
C LEU A 371 2.69 -11.40 -18.42
N TRP A 372 3.44 -12.14 -17.61
CA TRP A 372 4.43 -13.07 -18.11
C TRP A 372 3.78 -14.22 -18.91
N GLU A 373 2.66 -14.76 -18.45
CA GLU A 373 1.89 -15.78 -19.16
C GLU A 373 1.41 -15.28 -20.53
N MET A 374 0.99 -14.02 -20.63
CA MET A 374 0.61 -13.40 -21.91
C MET A 374 1.81 -13.22 -22.86
N GLU A 375 2.98 -12.91 -22.35
CA GLU A 375 4.19 -12.75 -23.16
C GLU A 375 4.73 -14.09 -23.72
N GLN A 376 4.29 -15.21 -23.19
CA GLN A 376 4.67 -16.55 -23.67
C GLN A 376 3.74 -17.10 -24.76
N GLN A 377 2.60 -16.46 -25.00
CA GLN A 377 1.64 -16.85 -26.04
C GLN A 377 1.99 -16.23 -27.40
#